data_65fec8eb2d7027610d0dcb062e5eb563
#
_entry.id   65fec8eb2d7027610d0dcb062e5eb563
#
_cell.length_a   1.000
_cell.length_b   1.000
_cell.length_c   1.000
_cell.angle_alpha   90.00
_cell.angle_beta   90.00
_cell.angle_gamma   90.00
#
_symmetry.space_group_name_H-M   'P 1'
#
loop_
_entity.id
_entity.type
_entity.pdbx_description
1 polymer ?
#
loop_
_entity_poly.entity_id
_entity_poly.type
_entity_poly.pdbx_seq_one_letter_code
_entity_poly.pdbx_strand_id
1 'polypeptide(L)'
;MKKRIVTGLFTALAVMANAQSFTEWQNPEVNAVNRAPMHTNYFAYESEGVAQTGVKEHSSRFMTLNGTWKFFWVKDADARPVDFWKPGFNDKGWCDMPVPGVWELNGFGDPIYVNVGYAWRNQFKNNPPQVPVVDNHVGSYRRVCGSIV
;
A
#
# COMPACT_ATOMS: atom_id res chain seq x y z
N MET A 1 -68.28 -6.35 -6.47
CA MET A 1 -67.09 -5.49 -6.22
C MET A 1 -65.87 -6.36 -6.20
N LYS A 2 -65.03 -6.35 -7.26
CA LYS A 2 -63.82 -7.15 -7.35
C LYS A 2 -62.63 -6.32 -6.85
N LYS A 3 -62.04 -6.73 -5.70
CA LYS A 3 -60.82 -6.13 -5.19
C LYS A 3 -59.64 -6.59 -6.05
N ARG A 4 -58.96 -5.65 -6.73
CA ARG A 4 -57.70 -5.87 -7.44
C ARG A 4 -56.57 -5.77 -6.43
N ILE A 5 -55.89 -6.87 -6.17
CA ILE A 5 -54.64 -6.91 -5.40
C ILE A 5 -53.54 -6.55 -6.41
N VAL A 6 -52.89 -5.40 -6.20
CA VAL A 6 -51.72 -4.99 -6.93
C VAL A 6 -50.50 -5.53 -6.18
N THR A 7 -49.94 -6.63 -6.71
CA THR A 7 -48.68 -7.17 -6.19
C THR A 7 -47.55 -6.34 -6.78
N GLY A 8 -46.97 -5.46 -5.98
CA GLY A 8 -45.76 -4.72 -6.35
C GLY A 8 -44.58 -5.63 -6.31
N LEU A 9 -43.99 -5.90 -7.48
CA LEU A 9 -42.73 -6.64 -7.64
C LEU A 9 -41.59 -5.69 -7.27
N PHE A 10 -41.04 -5.80 -6.07
CA PHE A 10 -39.82 -5.14 -5.68
C PHE A 10 -38.63 -5.92 -6.32
N THR A 11 -38.14 -5.46 -7.43
CA THR A 11 -36.84 -5.89 -7.97
C THR A 11 -35.73 -5.28 -7.12
N ALA A 12 -35.23 -6.06 -6.17
CA ALA A 12 -33.99 -5.73 -5.46
C ALA A 12 -32.85 -5.81 -6.47
N LEU A 13 -32.35 -4.65 -6.91
CA LEU A 13 -31.11 -4.54 -7.64
C LEU A 13 -29.97 -4.89 -6.64
N ALA A 14 -29.51 -6.13 -6.67
CA ALA A 14 -28.27 -6.52 -6.00
C ALA A 14 -27.13 -5.80 -6.71
N VAL A 15 -26.66 -4.69 -6.13
CA VAL A 15 -25.37 -4.08 -6.50
C VAL A 15 -24.31 -5.10 -6.10
N MET A 16 -23.81 -5.87 -7.06
CA MET A 16 -22.62 -6.68 -6.89
C MET A 16 -21.47 -5.69 -6.62
N ALA A 17 -21.15 -5.46 -5.36
CA ALA A 17 -19.90 -4.87 -4.97
C ALA A 17 -18.83 -5.84 -5.47
N ASN A 18 -18.20 -5.52 -6.60
CA ASN A 18 -16.97 -6.19 -7.01
C ASN A 18 -15.96 -5.90 -5.89
N ALA A 19 -15.75 -6.88 -5.01
CA ALA A 19 -14.60 -6.87 -4.11
C ALA A 19 -13.38 -6.88 -5.02
N GLN A 20 -12.68 -5.75 -5.09
CA GLN A 20 -11.46 -5.60 -5.85
C GLN A 20 -10.44 -6.59 -5.28
N SER A 21 -10.16 -7.64 -6.00
CA SER A 21 -9.14 -8.61 -5.62
C SER A 21 -7.79 -7.97 -5.90
N PHE A 22 -7.05 -7.61 -4.88
CA PHE A 22 -5.69 -7.06 -4.99
C PHE A 22 -4.69 -8.19 -5.28
N THR A 23 -4.75 -8.75 -6.48
CA THR A 23 -3.88 -9.86 -6.94
C THR A 23 -2.87 -9.42 -7.99
N GLU A 24 -2.78 -8.12 -8.27
CA GLU A 24 -1.91 -7.52 -9.28
C GLU A 24 -0.44 -7.89 -9.05
N TRP A 25 -0.03 -8.04 -7.79
CA TRP A 25 1.33 -8.44 -7.41
C TRP A 25 1.70 -9.87 -7.86
N GLN A 26 0.72 -10.70 -8.23
CA GLN A 26 0.92 -12.06 -8.78
C GLN A 26 0.94 -12.08 -10.31
N ASN A 27 0.63 -10.98 -10.96
CA ASN A 27 0.57 -10.89 -12.42
C ASN A 27 1.76 -10.10 -12.97
N PRO A 28 2.73 -10.75 -13.64
CA PRO A 28 3.93 -10.08 -14.19
C PRO A 28 3.63 -9.09 -15.32
N GLU A 29 2.44 -9.16 -15.90
CA GLU A 29 1.98 -8.22 -16.95
C GLU A 29 1.55 -6.87 -16.34
N VAL A 30 1.20 -6.86 -15.05
CA VAL A 30 0.78 -5.64 -14.34
C VAL A 30 2.00 -5.01 -13.68
N ASN A 31 2.62 -4.05 -14.33
CA ASN A 31 3.80 -3.34 -13.82
C ASN A 31 3.48 -1.97 -13.22
N ALA A 32 2.25 -1.49 -13.35
CA ALA A 32 1.82 -0.20 -12.83
C ALA A 32 0.31 -0.15 -12.60
N VAL A 33 -0.11 0.31 -11.41
CA VAL A 33 -1.50 0.64 -11.07
C VAL A 33 -1.53 2.07 -10.56
N ASN A 34 -2.34 2.93 -11.17
CA ASN A 34 -2.46 4.36 -10.81
C ASN A 34 -1.11 5.11 -10.76
N ARG A 35 -0.17 4.70 -11.57
CA ARG A 35 1.17 5.29 -11.65
C ARG A 35 1.20 6.36 -12.74
N ALA A 36 1.67 7.55 -12.38
CA ALA A 36 1.93 8.61 -13.35
C ALA A 36 3.06 8.19 -14.32
N PRO A 37 3.06 8.73 -15.56
CA PRO A 37 4.15 8.51 -16.50
C PRO A 37 5.51 8.89 -15.87
N MET A 38 6.54 8.16 -16.25
CA MET A 38 7.90 8.47 -15.82
C MET A 38 8.34 9.83 -16.39
N HIS A 39 8.99 10.61 -15.55
CA HIS A 39 9.56 11.91 -15.93
C HIS A 39 10.90 12.12 -15.22
N THR A 40 11.66 13.09 -15.68
CA THR A 40 12.90 13.51 -15.03
C THR A 40 12.62 14.05 -13.64
N ASN A 41 13.53 13.81 -12.70
CA ASN A 41 13.45 14.39 -11.36
C ASN A 41 13.53 15.91 -11.43
N TYR A 42 12.58 16.59 -10.79
CA TYR A 42 12.60 18.05 -10.63
C TYR A 42 11.93 18.44 -9.30
N PHE A 43 12.21 19.64 -8.83
CA PHE A 43 11.52 20.22 -7.69
C PHE A 43 10.97 21.60 -8.07
N ALA A 44 9.66 21.79 -7.87
CA ALA A 44 8.98 23.03 -8.21
C ALA A 44 8.97 23.96 -6.98
N TYR A 45 9.88 24.93 -6.96
CA TYR A 45 9.93 25.94 -5.92
C TYR A 45 8.78 26.95 -6.07
N GLU A 46 8.40 27.58 -4.96
CA GLU A 46 7.36 28.62 -4.92
C GLU A 46 7.81 29.97 -5.47
N SER A 47 9.12 30.25 -5.49
CA SER A 47 9.69 31.48 -6.02
C SER A 47 11.10 31.27 -6.56
N GLU A 48 11.52 32.19 -7.45
CA GLU A 48 12.87 32.20 -8.00
C GLU A 48 13.93 32.39 -6.91
N GLY A 49 13.69 33.25 -5.93
CA GLY A 49 14.63 33.48 -4.82
C GLY A 49 14.89 32.23 -4.01
N VAL A 50 13.86 31.42 -3.73
CA VAL A 50 14.03 30.14 -3.06
C VAL A 50 14.73 29.15 -3.98
N ALA A 51 14.40 29.12 -5.26
CA ALA A 51 15.04 28.20 -6.23
C ALA A 51 16.55 28.46 -6.36
N GLN A 52 16.97 29.74 -6.33
CA GLN A 52 18.39 30.15 -6.39
C GLN A 52 19.22 29.63 -5.21
N THR A 53 18.60 29.28 -4.07
CA THR A 53 19.32 28.68 -2.93
C THR A 53 19.80 27.27 -3.25
N GLY A 54 19.17 26.55 -4.18
CA GLY A 54 19.43 25.16 -4.49
C GLY A 54 19.05 24.16 -3.38
N VAL A 55 18.45 24.65 -2.28
CA VAL A 55 18.12 23.85 -1.08
C VAL A 55 16.60 23.66 -1.03
N LYS A 56 16.14 22.46 -1.37
CA LYS A 56 14.70 22.14 -1.42
C LYS A 56 14.01 22.25 -0.06
N GLU A 57 14.75 22.03 1.02
CA GLU A 57 14.27 22.12 2.40
C GLU A 57 13.86 23.54 2.80
N HIS A 58 14.32 24.57 2.08
CA HIS A 58 13.90 25.96 2.26
C HIS A 58 12.53 26.26 1.67
N SER A 59 12.03 25.37 0.79
CA SER A 59 10.73 25.57 0.16
C SER A 59 9.58 25.14 1.07
N SER A 60 8.52 25.94 1.12
CA SER A 60 7.26 25.56 1.78
C SER A 60 6.56 24.36 1.12
N ARG A 61 6.95 24.02 -0.10
CA ARG A 61 6.47 22.84 -0.83
C ARG A 61 7.23 21.56 -0.50
N PHE A 62 8.32 21.65 0.27
CA PHE A 62 9.06 20.49 0.73
C PHE A 62 8.44 19.89 1.97
N MET A 63 8.20 18.58 1.92
CA MET A 63 7.77 17.82 3.08
C MET A 63 8.60 16.54 3.18
N THR A 64 9.22 16.31 4.34
CA THR A 64 9.87 15.03 4.62
C THR A 64 8.86 14.00 5.08
N LEU A 65 8.99 12.79 4.54
CA LEU A 65 8.25 11.63 5.01
C LEU A 65 9.01 10.82 6.06
N ASN A 66 10.23 11.24 6.43
CA ASN A 66 10.98 10.63 7.50
C ASN A 66 10.27 10.79 8.84
N GLY A 67 10.45 9.85 9.74
CA GLY A 67 9.89 9.90 11.08
C GLY A 67 9.18 8.60 11.47
N THR A 68 8.31 8.67 12.45
CA THR A 68 7.59 7.51 12.97
C THR A 68 6.29 7.29 12.20
N TRP A 69 6.08 6.08 11.72
CA TRP A 69 4.88 5.65 11.01
C TRP A 69 4.18 4.53 11.78
N LYS A 70 2.87 4.42 11.64
CA LYS A 70 2.15 3.22 12.05
C LYS A 70 2.51 2.07 11.11
N PHE A 71 2.79 0.90 11.68
CA PHE A 71 3.28 -0.27 10.97
C PHE A 71 2.54 -1.54 11.40
N PHE A 72 2.17 -2.33 10.43
CA PHE A 72 1.56 -3.64 10.63
C PHE A 72 2.21 -4.66 9.71
N TRP A 73 2.78 -5.70 10.33
CA TRP A 73 3.47 -6.75 9.65
C TRP A 73 2.66 -8.04 9.65
N VAL A 74 2.65 -8.77 8.53
CA VAL A 74 2.05 -10.09 8.39
C VAL A 74 3.01 -11.03 7.69
N LYS A 75 2.94 -12.30 8.09
CA LYS A 75 3.77 -13.37 7.54
C LYS A 75 3.30 -13.79 6.14
N ASP A 76 2.00 -13.79 5.91
CA ASP A 76 1.40 -14.26 4.67
C ASP A 76 0.75 -13.09 3.92
N ALA A 77 0.99 -13.01 2.62
CA ALA A 77 0.59 -11.87 1.81
C ALA A 77 -0.92 -11.59 1.85
N ASP A 78 -1.75 -12.62 1.91
CA ASP A 78 -3.22 -12.47 1.91
C ASP A 78 -3.78 -12.02 3.26
N ALA A 79 -2.97 -12.08 4.34
CA ALA A 79 -3.35 -11.57 5.65
C ALA A 79 -3.13 -10.06 5.81
N ARG A 80 -2.58 -9.37 4.79
CA ARG A 80 -2.36 -7.93 4.82
C ARG A 80 -3.67 -7.17 5.03
N PRO A 81 -3.67 -6.05 5.79
CA PRO A 81 -4.85 -5.22 5.92
C PRO A 81 -5.21 -4.62 4.56
N VAL A 82 -6.48 -4.68 4.22
CA VAL A 82 -7.06 -3.99 3.08
C VAL A 82 -7.69 -2.67 3.55
N ASP A 83 -7.87 -1.72 2.64
CA ASP A 83 -8.51 -0.44 2.95
C ASP A 83 -7.81 0.44 4.01
N PHE A 84 -6.59 0.10 4.43
CA PHE A 84 -5.86 0.84 5.48
C PHE A 84 -5.50 2.28 5.07
N TRP A 85 -5.58 2.59 3.80
CA TRP A 85 -5.41 3.93 3.23
C TRP A 85 -6.62 4.85 3.50
N LYS A 86 -7.77 4.31 3.87
CA LYS A 86 -8.98 5.09 4.14
C LYS A 86 -8.82 5.94 5.41
N PRO A 87 -9.31 7.20 5.44
CA PRO A 87 -9.13 8.10 6.59
C PRO A 87 -9.70 7.56 7.91
N GLY A 88 -10.81 6.82 7.85
CA GLY A 88 -11.47 6.24 9.02
C GLY A 88 -10.92 4.90 9.49
N PHE A 89 -9.83 4.41 8.89
CA PHE A 89 -9.26 3.13 9.27
C PHE A 89 -8.71 3.15 10.70
N ASN A 90 -9.03 2.12 11.48
CA ASN A 90 -8.56 1.99 12.86
C ASN A 90 -7.20 1.28 12.92
N ASP A 91 -6.15 2.03 13.16
CA ASP A 91 -4.76 1.57 13.27
C ASP A 91 -4.24 1.56 14.72
N LYS A 92 -5.12 1.63 15.73
CA LYS A 92 -4.73 1.69 17.15
C LYS A 92 -3.86 0.52 17.63
N GLY A 93 -4.03 -0.65 17.00
CA GLY A 93 -3.23 -1.85 17.31
C GLY A 93 -1.94 -1.96 16.52
N TRP A 94 -1.60 -0.97 15.68
CA TRP A 94 -0.39 -0.97 14.89
C TRP A 94 0.81 -0.48 15.71
N CYS A 95 1.99 -1.06 15.44
CA CYS A 95 3.24 -0.63 16.05
C CYS A 95 3.75 0.68 15.45
N ASP A 96 4.69 1.31 16.15
CA ASP A 96 5.44 2.44 15.62
C ASP A 96 6.74 1.93 14.97
N MET A 97 7.04 2.45 13.77
CA MET A 97 8.20 2.08 12.96
C MET A 97 8.95 3.33 12.52
N PRO A 98 10.26 3.41 12.73
CA PRO A 98 11.07 4.49 12.18
C PRO A 98 11.16 4.36 10.66
N VAL A 99 11.02 5.47 9.94
CA VAL A 99 11.13 5.57 8.48
C VAL A 99 12.11 6.68 8.13
N PRO A 100 13.17 6.41 7.37
CA PRO A 100 13.57 5.11 6.82
C PRO A 100 13.98 4.11 7.89
N GLY A 101 13.73 2.83 7.64
CA GLY A 101 14.05 1.75 8.56
C GLY A 101 13.88 0.38 7.89
N VAL A 102 14.57 -0.61 8.44
CA VAL A 102 14.49 -2.00 8.00
C VAL A 102 13.71 -2.76 9.06
N TRP A 103 12.64 -3.41 8.69
CA TRP A 103 11.72 -4.02 9.64
C TRP A 103 12.34 -5.18 10.42
N GLU A 104 13.25 -5.96 9.82
CA GLU A 104 13.96 -7.06 10.47
C GLU A 104 14.84 -6.56 11.63
N LEU A 105 15.41 -5.35 11.50
CA LEU A 105 16.17 -4.71 12.58
C LEU A 105 15.27 -4.13 13.68
N ASN A 106 13.97 -4.05 13.41
CA ASN A 106 12.97 -3.58 14.36
C ASN A 106 12.10 -4.72 14.92
N GLY A 107 12.54 -5.97 14.78
CA GLY A 107 11.92 -7.15 15.39
C GLY A 107 10.77 -7.77 14.61
N PHE A 108 10.67 -7.51 13.30
CA PHE A 108 9.64 -8.08 12.45
C PHE A 108 10.25 -9.00 11.39
N GLY A 109 9.80 -10.25 11.37
CA GLY A 109 10.35 -11.27 10.48
C GLY A 109 11.78 -11.66 10.86
N ASP A 110 12.40 -12.44 10.01
CA ASP A 110 13.78 -12.89 10.16
C ASP A 110 14.65 -12.32 9.04
N PRO A 111 15.87 -11.87 9.32
CA PRO A 111 16.79 -11.42 8.30
C PRO A 111 17.21 -12.62 7.43
N ILE A 112 16.85 -12.55 6.15
CA ILE A 112 17.16 -13.61 5.18
C ILE A 112 18.41 -13.22 4.40
N TYR A 113 19.48 -14.00 4.57
CA TYR A 113 20.69 -13.85 3.78
C TYR A 113 20.65 -14.76 2.54
N VAL A 114 20.46 -14.16 1.37
CA VAL A 114 20.30 -14.88 0.10
C VAL A 114 21.40 -14.55 -0.89
N ASN A 115 22.62 -15.00 -0.60
CA ASN A 115 23.75 -14.81 -1.52
C ASN A 115 23.84 -15.88 -2.63
N VAL A 116 23.11 -17.00 -2.52
CA VAL A 116 23.18 -18.17 -3.43
C VAL A 116 21.79 -18.65 -3.87
N GLY A 117 20.77 -17.80 -3.84
CA GLY A 117 19.41 -18.20 -4.26
C GLY A 117 18.35 -17.18 -3.86
N TYR A 118 17.12 -17.51 -4.16
CA TYR A 118 15.96 -16.66 -3.81
C TYR A 118 15.43 -17.01 -2.44
N ALA A 119 14.67 -16.08 -1.81
CA ALA A 119 14.16 -16.17 -0.46
C ALA A 119 13.39 -17.48 -0.16
N TRP A 120 12.69 -18.04 -1.12
CA TRP A 120 11.88 -19.26 -0.96
C TRP A 120 12.57 -20.53 -1.49
N ARG A 121 13.89 -20.49 -1.69
CA ARG A 121 14.64 -21.66 -2.16
C ARG A 121 14.40 -22.86 -1.24
N ASN A 122 14.03 -24.00 -1.83
CA ASN A 122 13.67 -25.27 -1.18
C ASN A 122 12.36 -25.26 -0.35
N GLN A 123 11.66 -24.12 -0.21
CA GLN A 123 10.39 -23.99 0.50
C GLN A 123 9.20 -23.91 -0.45
N PHE A 124 9.46 -23.56 -1.71
CA PHE A 124 8.45 -23.34 -2.72
C PHE A 124 8.83 -24.04 -4.02
N LYS A 125 7.86 -24.76 -4.61
CA LYS A 125 8.03 -25.37 -5.93
C LYS A 125 7.99 -24.28 -6.99
N ASN A 126 9.06 -24.16 -7.77
CA ASN A 126 9.14 -23.19 -8.86
C ASN A 126 7.95 -23.33 -9.81
N ASN A 127 7.18 -22.26 -9.94
CA ASN A 127 6.05 -22.14 -10.85
C ASN A 127 5.99 -20.72 -11.43
N PRO A 128 7.00 -20.28 -12.18
CA PRO A 128 6.99 -18.94 -12.76
C PRO A 128 5.77 -18.74 -13.66
N PRO A 129 5.15 -17.58 -13.69
CA PRO A 129 5.55 -16.33 -13.00
C PRO A 129 5.00 -16.19 -11.57
N GLN A 130 4.45 -17.22 -11.01
CA GLN A 130 3.77 -17.17 -9.70
C GLN A 130 4.78 -17.07 -8.54
N VAL A 131 4.41 -16.29 -7.54
CA VAL A 131 5.14 -16.17 -6.28
C VAL A 131 4.36 -16.80 -5.14
N PRO A 132 5.00 -17.27 -4.06
CA PRO A 132 4.30 -17.81 -2.90
C PRO A 132 3.38 -16.77 -2.26
N VAL A 133 2.26 -17.21 -1.71
CA VAL A 133 1.40 -16.42 -0.83
C VAL A 133 1.80 -16.61 0.62
N VAL A 134 2.09 -17.87 0.99
CA VAL A 134 2.56 -18.25 2.32
C VAL A 134 4.04 -17.89 2.46
N ASP A 135 4.45 -17.44 3.64
CA ASP A 135 5.80 -16.92 3.92
C ASP A 135 6.24 -15.77 2.98
N ASN A 136 5.28 -15.06 2.42
CA ASN A 136 5.52 -13.85 1.64
C ASN A 136 5.14 -12.64 2.49
N HIS A 137 6.10 -12.16 3.25
CA HIS A 137 5.91 -11.16 4.28
C HIS A 137 5.46 -9.82 3.71
N VAL A 138 4.53 -9.16 4.38
CA VAL A 138 4.05 -7.82 4.00
C VAL A 138 4.08 -6.87 5.19
N GLY A 139 4.75 -5.73 5.01
CA GLY A 139 4.71 -4.60 5.93
C GLY A 139 3.81 -3.49 5.39
N SER A 140 2.77 -3.16 6.12
CA SER A 140 1.87 -2.06 5.80
C SER A 140 2.25 -0.84 6.63
N TYR A 141 2.52 0.28 5.95
CA TYR A 141 2.91 1.53 6.58
C TYR A 141 1.80 2.57 6.44
N ARG A 142 1.50 3.29 7.52
CA ARG A 142 0.49 4.34 7.52
C ARG A 142 0.98 5.57 8.28
N ARG A 143 0.84 6.74 7.65
CA ARG A 143 1.06 8.04 8.27
C ARG A 143 -0.07 8.98 7.89
N VAL A 144 -0.55 9.74 8.84
CA VAL A 144 -1.47 10.84 8.59
C VAL A 144 -0.61 12.09 8.39
N CYS A 145 -0.64 12.64 7.19
CA CYS A 145 -0.03 13.93 6.89
C CYS A 145 -1.10 15.01 7.02
N GLY A 146 -0.76 16.14 7.66
CA GLY A 146 -1.62 17.32 7.62
C GLY A 146 -1.83 17.77 6.16
N SER A 147 -2.98 18.39 5.88
CA SER A 147 -3.25 18.94 4.55
C SER A 147 -2.13 19.92 4.18
N ILE A 148 -1.53 19.71 3.02
CA ILE A 148 -0.71 20.73 2.36
C ILE A 148 -1.72 21.71 1.78
N VAL A 149 -1.86 22.88 2.41
CA VAL A 149 -2.72 23.98 1.93
C VAL A 149 -1.96 24.76 0.88
#